data_c8f074b370bcb3455669a3f82a30c03e
#
_entry.id   c8f074b370bcb3455669a3f82a30c03e
#
_cell.length_a   1.000
_cell.length_b   1.000
_cell.length_c   1.000
_cell.angle_alpha   90.00
_cell.angle_beta   90.00
_cell.angle_gamma   90.00
#
_symmetry.space_group_name_H-M   'P 1'
#
loop_
_entity.id
_entity.type
_entity.pdbx_description
1 polymer ?
#
loop_
_entity_poly.entity_id
_entity_poly.type
_entity_poly.pdbx_seq_one_letter_code
_entity_poly.pdbx_strand_id
1 'polypeptide(L)'
;MGRVGRAAGRMVRPLAGGVLRPLAGRLVGVAIGLLGALVVGLATAPAARAESSLPRPPGVAPGDPERGRQLVADRQRGLCLLCHSAPVGDARQQGNLAPPLAGVGGRLDEAELRLRIHDSRRVNPASLMPAYGVADAAPRVAQAWRGKTIFSAQQIEDVVAWLVTLK
;
A
#
# COMPACT_ATOMS: atom_id res chain seq x y z
N MET A 1 5.71 28.96 -54.80
CA MET A 1 5.62 28.62 -56.23
C MET A 1 5.96 27.15 -56.39
N GLY A 2 5.12 26.40 -57.16
CA GLY A 2 5.32 25.04 -57.65
C GLY A 2 4.69 23.94 -56.76
N ARG A 3 3.45 23.61 -56.88
CA ARG A 3 2.62 22.80 -57.83
C ARG A 3 3.06 21.33 -57.95
N VAL A 4 2.25 20.45 -57.36
CA VAL A 4 1.35 19.44 -57.97
C VAL A 4 2.03 18.16 -58.47
N GLY A 5 1.55 17.04 -58.02
CA GLY A 5 1.73 15.69 -58.53
C GLY A 5 0.76 14.69 -57.96
N ARG A 6 -0.49 14.67 -58.48
CA ARG A 6 -1.47 13.55 -58.30
C ARG A 6 -1.03 12.38 -59.19
N ALA A 7 -1.06 11.17 -58.66
CA ALA A 7 -1.19 9.97 -59.47
C ALA A 7 -2.16 9.01 -58.83
N ALA A 8 -3.31 8.82 -59.50
CA ALA A 8 -4.30 7.81 -59.23
C ALA A 8 -3.89 6.48 -59.84
N GLY A 9 -3.93 5.39 -59.12
CA GLY A 9 -3.68 4.03 -59.59
C GLY A 9 -4.71 3.05 -59.07
N ARG A 10 -5.62 2.78 -59.91
CA ARG A 10 -6.64 1.73 -60.12
C ARG A 10 -6.64 0.52 -59.15
N MET A 11 -7.84 0.34 -58.67
CA MET A 11 -8.54 -0.86 -58.20
C MET A 11 -8.28 -2.13 -59.04
N VAL A 12 -7.90 -3.20 -58.41
CA VAL A 12 -8.15 -4.57 -58.90
C VAL A 12 -8.64 -5.40 -57.72
N ARG A 13 -9.92 -5.80 -57.80
CA ARG A 13 -10.51 -6.84 -56.95
C ARG A 13 -10.21 -8.21 -57.56
N PRO A 14 -9.81 -9.23 -56.84
CA PRO A 14 -10.10 -10.60 -57.18
C PRO A 14 -11.25 -11.16 -56.31
N LEU A 15 -12.01 -11.99 -56.97
CA LEU A 15 -13.24 -12.64 -56.59
C LEU A 15 -13.06 -13.75 -55.53
N ALA A 16 -14.14 -13.98 -54.84
CA ALA A 16 -14.52 -15.04 -53.95
C ALA A 16 -13.84 -16.42 -54.12
N GLY A 17 -13.27 -16.93 -53.06
CA GLY A 17 -13.05 -18.35 -52.83
C GLY A 17 -13.62 -18.67 -51.46
N GLY A 18 -14.83 -19.22 -51.43
CA GLY A 18 -15.48 -19.74 -50.24
C GLY A 18 -14.77 -21.05 -49.80
N VAL A 19 -14.13 -21.00 -48.64
CA VAL A 19 -13.64 -22.24 -47.98
C VAL A 19 -14.53 -22.45 -46.75
N LEU A 20 -15.38 -23.47 -46.82
CA LEU A 20 -16.07 -24.02 -45.65
C LEU A 20 -15.02 -24.44 -44.63
N ARG A 21 -14.89 -23.68 -43.53
CA ARG A 21 -14.12 -24.09 -42.34
C ARG A 21 -15.05 -24.93 -41.45
N PRO A 22 -14.62 -26.12 -41.01
CA PRO A 22 -15.43 -26.97 -40.14
C PRO A 22 -15.58 -26.30 -38.75
N LEU A 23 -16.82 -26.22 -38.27
CA LEU A 23 -17.22 -25.62 -36.99
C LEU A 23 -16.72 -26.42 -35.74
N ALA A 24 -16.09 -27.58 -35.94
CA ALA A 24 -15.67 -28.46 -34.83
C ALA A 24 -14.47 -27.94 -34.02
N GLY A 25 -13.64 -27.04 -34.57
CA GLY A 25 -12.45 -26.53 -33.84
C GLY A 25 -12.70 -25.41 -32.86
N ARG A 26 -13.88 -24.74 -32.92
CA ARG A 26 -14.15 -23.57 -32.09
C ARG A 26 -14.59 -23.84 -30.64
N LEU A 27 -15.19 -25.04 -30.39
CA LEU A 27 -15.68 -25.42 -29.07
C LEU A 27 -14.56 -25.89 -28.12
N VAL A 28 -13.49 -26.50 -28.67
CA VAL A 28 -12.36 -26.95 -27.85
C VAL A 28 -11.48 -25.79 -27.38
N GLY A 29 -11.33 -24.75 -28.21
CA GLY A 29 -10.55 -23.58 -27.84
C GLY A 29 -11.17 -22.72 -26.72
N VAL A 30 -12.51 -22.64 -26.67
CA VAL A 30 -13.23 -21.89 -25.62
C VAL A 30 -13.15 -22.61 -24.27
N ALA A 31 -13.22 -23.94 -24.25
CA ALA A 31 -13.13 -24.73 -23.01
C ALA A 31 -11.73 -24.65 -22.37
N ILE A 32 -10.67 -24.66 -23.17
CA ILE A 32 -9.28 -24.52 -22.67
C ILE A 32 -9.03 -23.09 -22.18
N GLY A 33 -9.60 -22.08 -22.84
CA GLY A 33 -9.49 -20.66 -22.43
C GLY A 33 -10.18 -20.37 -21.10
N LEU A 34 -11.33 -20.98 -20.84
CA LEU A 34 -12.07 -20.80 -19.57
C LEU A 34 -11.40 -21.51 -18.38
N LEU A 35 -10.80 -22.69 -18.58
CA LEU A 35 -10.02 -23.35 -17.54
C LEU A 35 -8.71 -22.63 -17.22
N GLY A 36 -8.04 -22.03 -18.21
CA GLY A 36 -6.84 -21.24 -18.01
C GLY A 36 -7.10 -19.94 -17.23
N ALA A 37 -8.22 -19.26 -17.47
CA ALA A 37 -8.61 -18.06 -16.76
C ALA A 37 -8.97 -18.30 -15.28
N LEU A 38 -9.50 -19.49 -14.95
CA LEU A 38 -9.87 -19.83 -13.58
C LEU A 38 -8.65 -20.15 -12.68
N VAL A 39 -7.56 -20.67 -13.27
CA VAL A 39 -6.34 -21.01 -12.53
C VAL A 39 -5.47 -19.79 -12.25
N VAL A 40 -5.45 -18.77 -13.13
CA VAL A 40 -4.66 -17.55 -12.94
C VAL A 40 -5.25 -16.63 -11.86
N GLY A 41 -6.56 -16.70 -11.61
CA GLY A 41 -7.23 -15.85 -10.60
C GLY A 41 -6.95 -16.21 -9.14
N LEU A 42 -6.47 -17.43 -8.83
CA LEU A 42 -6.25 -17.90 -7.46
C LEU A 42 -4.83 -17.64 -6.92
N ALA A 43 -3.86 -17.28 -7.75
CA ALA A 43 -2.45 -17.18 -7.36
C ALA A 43 -1.98 -15.78 -6.97
N THR A 44 -2.80 -14.72 -7.14
CA THR A 44 -2.35 -13.33 -6.95
C THR A 44 -2.62 -12.73 -5.57
N ALA A 45 -3.44 -13.39 -4.74
CA ALA A 45 -3.80 -12.87 -3.42
C ALA A 45 -2.65 -12.80 -2.39
N PRO A 46 -1.69 -13.74 -2.29
CA PRO A 46 -0.63 -13.67 -1.28
C PRO A 46 0.43 -12.61 -1.58
N ALA A 47 0.76 -12.33 -2.84
CA ALA A 47 1.80 -11.36 -3.20
C ALA A 47 1.41 -9.92 -2.86
N ALA A 48 0.18 -9.50 -3.16
CA ALA A 48 -0.32 -8.14 -2.86
C ALA A 48 -0.36 -7.85 -1.35
N ARG A 49 -0.62 -8.88 -0.53
CA ARG A 49 -0.61 -8.73 0.93
C ARG A 49 0.80 -8.61 1.51
N ALA A 50 1.81 -9.24 0.90
CA ALA A 50 3.20 -9.12 1.31
C ALA A 50 3.76 -7.70 1.09
N GLU A 51 3.32 -6.99 0.05
CA GLU A 51 3.73 -5.60 -0.21
C GLU A 51 3.09 -4.59 0.75
N SER A 52 1.92 -4.90 1.31
CA SER A 52 1.18 -4.01 2.23
C SER A 52 1.39 -4.34 3.71
N SER A 53 2.32 -5.22 4.05
CA SER A 53 2.59 -5.66 5.41
C SER A 53 4.08 -5.71 5.73
N LEU A 54 4.43 -5.60 7.01
CA LEU A 54 5.79 -5.72 7.53
C LEU A 54 5.78 -6.67 8.72
N PRO A 55 6.45 -7.83 8.66
CA PRO A 55 6.56 -8.73 9.80
C PRO A 55 7.34 -8.09 10.94
N ARG A 56 7.12 -8.56 12.19
CA ARG A 56 7.92 -8.13 13.33
C ARG A 56 9.38 -8.52 13.14
N PRO A 57 10.33 -7.59 13.36
CA PRO A 57 11.75 -7.89 13.20
C PRO A 57 12.20 -9.01 14.15
N PRO A 58 13.09 -9.91 13.72
CA PRO A 58 13.68 -10.92 14.59
C PRO A 58 14.37 -10.28 15.82
N GLY A 59 14.21 -10.89 16.98
CA GLY A 59 14.81 -10.41 18.23
C GLY A 59 14.09 -9.24 18.91
N VAL A 60 13.05 -8.68 18.30
CA VAL A 60 12.21 -7.65 18.94
C VAL A 60 11.10 -8.33 19.72
N ALA A 61 10.95 -7.96 21.00
CA ALA A 61 9.92 -8.50 21.87
C ALA A 61 8.50 -8.11 21.41
N PRO A 62 7.44 -8.84 21.81
CA PRO A 62 6.07 -8.37 21.67
C PRO A 62 5.90 -6.98 22.27
N GLY A 63 5.06 -6.15 21.62
CA GLY A 63 4.81 -4.80 22.08
C GLY A 63 4.01 -4.77 23.38
N ASP A 64 4.20 -3.72 24.15
CA ASP A 64 3.43 -3.40 25.35
C ASP A 64 2.40 -2.32 24.99
N PRO A 65 1.09 -2.60 25.09
CA PRO A 65 0.06 -1.65 24.67
C PRO A 65 0.02 -0.40 25.55
N GLU A 66 0.40 -0.47 26.81
CA GLU A 66 0.40 0.71 27.69
C GLU A 66 1.56 1.66 27.32
N ARG A 67 2.76 1.14 27.06
CA ARG A 67 3.87 1.95 26.53
C ARG A 67 3.50 2.55 25.17
N GLY A 68 2.82 1.77 24.32
CA GLY A 68 2.33 2.25 23.03
C GLY A 68 1.35 3.40 23.17
N ARG A 69 0.38 3.28 24.09
CA ARG A 69 -0.58 4.34 24.41
C ARG A 69 0.12 5.63 24.85
N GLN A 70 1.13 5.53 25.71
CA GLN A 70 1.92 6.65 26.18
C GLN A 70 2.68 7.33 25.03
N LEU A 71 3.31 6.54 24.14
CA LEU A 71 4.01 7.06 22.97
C LEU A 71 3.09 7.81 22.02
N VAL A 72 1.88 7.31 21.77
CA VAL A 72 0.89 7.98 20.93
C VAL A 72 0.38 9.27 21.57
N ALA A 73 0.20 9.28 22.89
CA ALA A 73 -0.24 10.47 23.63
C ALA A 73 0.85 11.55 23.74
N ASP A 74 2.12 11.15 23.63
CA ASP A 74 3.28 12.06 23.78
C ASP A 74 3.40 12.99 22.56
N ARG A 75 3.13 14.27 22.77
CA ARG A 75 3.15 15.29 21.72
C ARG A 75 4.56 15.77 21.34
N GLN A 76 5.60 15.32 22.03
CA GLN A 76 6.99 15.66 21.73
C GLN A 76 7.74 14.52 21.06
N ARG A 77 7.29 13.27 21.25
CA ARG A 77 7.94 12.08 20.71
C ARG A 77 7.14 11.43 19.59
N GLY A 78 5.89 11.03 19.90
CA GLY A 78 5.03 10.34 18.94
C GLY A 78 4.46 11.29 17.88
N LEU A 79 4.06 12.47 18.25
CA LEU A 79 3.44 13.49 17.39
C LEU A 79 2.13 13.02 16.71
N CYS A 80 1.63 11.83 17.04
CA CYS A 80 0.49 11.20 16.38
C CYS A 80 -0.77 12.07 16.47
N LEU A 81 -1.01 12.65 17.66
CA LEU A 81 -2.19 13.47 17.93
C LEU A 81 -2.14 14.87 17.31
N LEU A 82 -1.04 15.24 16.65
CA LEU A 82 -1.03 16.47 15.84
C LEU A 82 -1.89 16.31 14.57
N CYS A 83 -2.01 15.08 14.08
CA CYS A 83 -2.73 14.77 12.84
C CYS A 83 -3.95 13.88 13.06
N HIS A 84 -3.87 12.92 13.97
CA HIS A 84 -4.92 11.94 14.25
C HIS A 84 -5.71 12.28 15.50
N SER A 85 -6.99 11.91 15.52
CA SER A 85 -7.75 11.73 16.75
C SER A 85 -7.64 10.29 17.26
N ALA A 86 -7.64 10.11 18.59
CA ALA A 86 -7.54 8.80 19.24
C ALA A 86 -8.26 8.82 20.60
N PRO A 87 -8.68 7.66 21.14
CA PRO A 87 -9.32 7.58 22.45
C PRO A 87 -8.27 7.68 23.59
N VAL A 88 -7.47 8.74 23.58
CA VAL A 88 -6.42 9.02 24.57
C VAL A 88 -6.15 10.53 24.62
N GLY A 89 -5.86 11.06 25.81
CA GLY A 89 -5.59 12.48 25.98
C GLY A 89 -6.84 13.38 25.84
N ASP A 90 -6.64 14.69 25.68
CA ASP A 90 -7.72 15.66 25.50
C ASP A 90 -8.11 15.76 24.02
N ALA A 91 -9.34 15.38 23.70
CA ALA A 91 -9.87 15.39 22.34
C ALA A 91 -9.81 16.79 21.68
N ARG A 92 -9.90 17.88 22.45
CA ARG A 92 -9.82 19.25 21.95
C ARG A 92 -8.44 19.64 21.43
N GLN A 93 -7.42 18.87 21.79
CA GLN A 93 -6.04 19.09 21.40
C GLN A 93 -5.57 18.13 20.30
N GLN A 94 -6.49 17.38 19.71
CA GLN A 94 -6.17 16.38 18.67
C GLN A 94 -6.44 16.93 17.28
N GLY A 95 -5.60 16.50 16.33
CA GLY A 95 -5.74 16.86 14.93
C GLY A 95 -6.82 16.04 14.20
N ASN A 96 -7.20 16.55 13.04
CA ASN A 96 -8.16 15.93 12.13
C ASN A 96 -7.63 15.86 10.68
N LEU A 97 -6.32 16.06 10.50
CA LEU A 97 -5.66 16.00 9.19
C LEU A 97 -5.58 14.57 8.66
N ALA A 98 -5.51 13.58 9.56
CA ALA A 98 -5.39 12.16 9.24
C ALA A 98 -6.59 11.37 9.82
N PRO A 99 -6.85 10.14 9.31
CA PRO A 99 -7.99 9.34 9.77
C PRO A 99 -7.97 9.08 11.29
N PRO A 100 -9.15 9.00 11.95
CA PRO A 100 -9.23 8.62 13.35
C PRO A 100 -8.58 7.25 13.62
N LEU A 101 -7.84 7.15 14.73
CA LEU A 101 -7.26 5.89 15.18
C LEU A 101 -8.29 4.98 15.88
N ALA A 102 -9.43 5.51 16.32
CA ALA A 102 -10.53 4.69 16.82
C ALA A 102 -10.93 3.63 15.78
N GLY A 103 -11.10 2.39 16.22
CA GLY A 103 -11.47 1.26 15.38
C GLY A 103 -10.37 0.79 14.40
N VAL A 104 -9.14 1.31 14.47
CA VAL A 104 -8.09 0.96 13.51
C VAL A 104 -7.67 -0.51 13.59
N GLY A 105 -7.65 -1.09 14.79
CA GLY A 105 -7.34 -2.50 15.01
C GLY A 105 -8.42 -3.46 14.52
N GLY A 106 -9.61 -2.96 14.17
CA GLY A 106 -10.64 -3.73 13.45
C GLY A 106 -10.47 -3.69 11.93
N ARG A 107 -9.70 -2.73 11.41
CA ARG A 107 -9.50 -2.52 9.97
C ARG A 107 -8.15 -3.03 9.45
N LEU A 108 -7.13 -3.04 10.30
CA LEU A 108 -5.76 -3.39 9.94
C LEU A 108 -5.21 -4.40 10.95
N ASP A 109 -4.42 -5.35 10.44
CA ASP A 109 -3.67 -6.28 11.28
C ASP A 109 -2.34 -5.67 11.77
N GLU A 110 -1.63 -6.39 12.66
CA GLU A 110 -0.36 -5.91 13.22
C GLU A 110 0.70 -5.63 12.15
N ALA A 111 0.80 -6.45 11.12
CA ALA A 111 1.83 -6.31 10.10
C ALA A 111 1.53 -5.12 9.17
N GLU A 112 0.26 -4.86 8.90
CA GLU A 112 -0.20 -3.69 8.16
C GLU A 112 -0.01 -2.39 8.95
N LEU A 113 -0.32 -2.39 10.25
CA LEU A 113 -0.09 -1.26 11.15
C LEU A 113 1.41 -0.96 11.28
N ARG A 114 2.23 -2.00 11.47
CA ARG A 114 3.68 -1.87 11.55
C ARG A 114 4.28 -1.23 10.32
N LEU A 115 3.86 -1.67 9.13
CA LEU A 115 4.33 -1.07 7.88
C LEU A 115 4.03 0.42 7.81
N ARG A 116 2.79 0.83 8.16
CA ARG A 116 2.37 2.23 8.11
C ARG A 116 3.13 3.11 9.10
N ILE A 117 3.43 2.60 10.28
CA ILE A 117 4.23 3.33 11.27
C ILE A 117 5.70 3.36 10.83
N HIS A 118 6.23 2.23 10.39
CA HIS A 118 7.63 2.13 9.96
C HIS A 118 7.91 3.09 8.79
N ASP A 119 7.14 3.00 7.71
CA ASP A 119 7.18 3.89 6.56
C ASP A 119 5.86 3.87 5.78
N SER A 120 4.99 4.82 6.07
CA SER A 120 3.69 4.96 5.42
C SER A 120 3.76 5.20 3.91
N ARG A 121 4.89 5.71 3.41
CA ARG A 121 5.10 5.99 1.97
C ARG A 121 5.23 4.71 1.14
N ARG A 122 5.53 3.58 1.76
CA ARG A 122 5.48 2.26 1.11
C ARG A 122 4.05 1.85 0.74
N VAL A 123 3.06 2.37 1.46
CA VAL A 123 1.63 2.14 1.17
C VAL A 123 1.06 3.26 0.32
N ASN A 124 1.43 4.50 0.62
CA ASN A 124 1.03 5.69 -0.13
C ASN A 124 2.23 6.64 -0.28
N PRO A 125 2.87 6.72 -1.46
CA PRO A 125 4.03 7.60 -1.69
C PRO A 125 3.79 9.08 -1.40
N ALA A 126 2.53 9.54 -1.43
CA ALA A 126 2.14 10.91 -1.10
C ALA A 126 1.87 11.13 0.41
N SER A 127 2.11 10.14 1.26
CA SER A 127 1.85 10.23 2.69
C SER A 127 2.68 11.32 3.35
N LEU A 128 2.01 12.17 4.15
CA LEU A 128 2.64 13.18 5.01
C LEU A 128 3.06 12.60 6.37
N MET A 129 2.60 11.40 6.72
CA MET A 129 2.95 10.74 7.97
C MET A 129 4.47 10.46 8.00
N PRO A 130 5.18 10.85 9.06
CA PRO A 130 6.61 10.56 9.18
C PRO A 130 6.90 9.05 9.11
N ALA A 131 8.04 8.68 8.54
CA ALA A 131 8.56 7.32 8.61
C ALA A 131 9.30 7.13 9.94
N TYR A 132 8.63 6.53 10.90
CA TYR A 132 9.17 6.42 12.26
C TYR A 132 10.34 5.44 12.37
N GLY A 133 10.37 4.43 11.50
CA GLY A 133 11.37 3.35 11.52
C GLY A 133 12.50 3.51 10.49
N VAL A 134 12.55 4.60 9.73
CA VAL A 134 13.56 4.81 8.68
C VAL A 134 14.44 6.00 9.04
N ALA A 135 15.74 5.78 9.12
CA ALA A 135 16.70 6.86 9.29
C ALA A 135 16.81 7.70 8.01
N ASP A 136 17.07 8.98 8.17
CA ASP A 136 17.27 9.93 7.06
C ASP A 136 16.14 9.89 6.01
N ALA A 137 14.92 9.65 6.46
CA ALA A 137 13.73 9.46 5.63
C ALA A 137 13.28 10.73 4.87
N ALA A 138 13.88 11.87 5.13
CA ALA A 138 13.59 13.16 4.50
C ALA A 138 14.84 13.79 3.88
N PRO A 139 14.72 14.63 2.83
CA PRO A 139 15.89 15.25 2.17
C PRO A 139 16.61 16.26 3.05
N ARG A 140 15.97 16.78 4.09
CA ARG A 140 16.54 17.76 5.05
C ARG A 140 16.31 17.28 6.48
N VAL A 141 17.25 16.47 6.97
CA VAL A 141 17.26 15.99 8.35
C VAL A 141 18.23 16.85 9.16
N ALA A 142 17.76 17.37 10.30
CA ALA A 142 18.61 18.11 11.22
C ALA A 142 19.80 17.27 11.66
N GLN A 143 20.98 17.87 11.82
CA GLN A 143 22.22 17.15 12.12
C GLN A 143 22.11 16.24 13.35
N ALA A 144 21.40 16.67 14.39
CA ALA A 144 21.18 15.87 15.59
C ALA A 144 20.40 14.56 15.37
N TRP A 145 19.66 14.46 14.24
CA TRP A 145 18.83 13.32 13.88
C TRP A 145 19.37 12.47 12.73
N ARG A 146 20.48 12.87 12.12
CA ARG A 146 21.09 12.09 11.03
C ARG A 146 21.44 10.67 11.49
N GLY A 147 21.12 9.68 10.68
CA GLY A 147 21.34 8.27 10.95
C GLY A 147 20.44 7.69 12.07
N LYS A 148 19.46 8.47 12.58
CA LYS A 148 18.56 8.01 13.64
C LYS A 148 17.14 7.84 13.12
N THR A 149 16.45 6.83 13.64
CA THR A 149 15.00 6.66 13.49
C THR A 149 14.26 7.48 14.55
N ILE A 150 13.01 7.86 14.29
CA ILE A 150 12.15 8.54 15.28
C ILE A 150 11.82 7.55 16.41
N PHE A 151 11.47 6.31 16.04
CA PHE A 151 11.21 5.23 16.99
C PHE A 151 12.19 4.08 16.80
N SER A 152 12.56 3.43 17.88
CA SER A 152 13.19 2.11 17.83
C SER A 152 12.20 1.05 17.35
N ALA A 153 12.69 -0.11 16.92
CA ALA A 153 11.84 -1.24 16.54
C ALA A 153 10.89 -1.64 17.68
N GLN A 154 11.34 -1.66 18.93
CA GLN A 154 10.51 -1.97 20.10
C GLN A 154 9.41 -0.93 20.31
N GLN A 155 9.70 0.36 20.14
CA GLN A 155 8.68 1.40 20.27
C GLN A 155 7.61 1.30 19.18
N ILE A 156 7.97 0.88 17.97
CA ILE A 156 7.00 0.58 16.91
C ILE A 156 6.10 -0.58 17.35
N GLU A 157 6.66 -1.67 17.90
CA GLU A 157 5.85 -2.80 18.40
C GLU A 157 4.92 -2.37 19.53
N ASP A 158 5.39 -1.52 20.45
CA ASP A 158 4.56 -1.02 21.54
C ASP A 158 3.34 -0.23 21.00
N VAL A 159 3.58 0.65 20.01
CA VAL A 159 2.49 1.40 19.36
C VAL A 159 1.53 0.46 18.61
N VAL A 160 2.04 -0.51 17.86
CA VAL A 160 1.22 -1.52 17.17
C VAL A 160 0.36 -2.28 18.17
N ALA A 161 0.96 -2.75 19.28
CA ALA A 161 0.24 -3.49 20.31
C ALA A 161 -0.94 -2.69 20.90
N TRP A 162 -0.79 -1.38 21.07
CA TRP A 162 -1.90 -0.55 21.50
C TRP A 162 -2.95 -0.36 20.39
N LEU A 163 -2.53 -0.06 19.17
CA LEU A 163 -3.46 0.21 18.07
C LEU A 163 -4.37 -0.97 17.74
N VAL A 164 -3.89 -2.21 17.84
CA VAL A 164 -4.73 -3.41 17.63
C VAL A 164 -5.82 -3.59 18.68
N THR A 165 -5.70 -2.95 19.85
CA THR A 165 -6.76 -2.95 20.89
C THR A 165 -7.93 -2.02 20.51
N LEU A 166 -7.74 -1.09 19.61
CA LEU A 166 -8.75 -0.11 19.19
C LEU A 166 -9.70 -0.75 18.16
N LYS A 167 -10.71 -1.47 18.64
CA LYS A 167 -11.74 -2.17 17.82
C LYS A 167 -12.93 -1.26 17.54
#